data_c3ee862c8bf16e1525fe79f4b1c02520
#
_entry.id   c3ee862c8bf16e1525fe79f4b1c02520
#
_cell.length_a   1.000
_cell.length_b   1.000
_cell.length_c   1.000
_cell.angle_alpha   90.00
_cell.angle_beta   90.00
_cell.angle_gamma   90.00
#
_symmetry.space_group_name_H-M   'P 1'
#
loop_
_entity.id
_entity.type
_entity.pdbx_description
1 polymer ?
#
loop_
_entity_poly.entity_id
_entity_poly.type
_entity_poly.pdbx_seq_one_letter_code
_entity_poly.pdbx_strand_id
1 'polypeptide(L)'
;GTELSANTVRKDGSDHFNLGTDVQANINDVFCEQVVSEDVQETLRRYKEELDKRVKEIEALKKKNEELESAVAILKKFLNNDQIYRLMNPKSRSRWSDLTLQNCIDMFYHCGTSGYNLLIKMGFPLAKPRTLQNHLRKLACEPGSLHDVFRILRVKVPKMPEAHRKCVFVVDEMQLQAKKEYDPVKGVIMGAPTVPPSKELIAKRAKVGKHEKDFMAQKLFNGMIAGYLFRFRQIVFFEFTDVSFDKEIMARKVVEVITECQHCGLDVMTFAGDMGMLGI
;
A
#
# COMPACT_ATOMS: atom_id res chain seq x y z
N GLY A 1 32.97 -24.34 15.15
CA GLY A 1 33.90 -24.48 14.03
C GLY A 1 33.49 -23.63 12.84
N THR A 2 34.44 -22.79 12.39
CA THR A 2 34.59 -22.12 11.07
C THR A 2 33.46 -21.17 10.67
N GLU A 3 33.60 -19.88 10.95
CA GLU A 3 34.17 -18.76 10.20
C GLU A 3 34.18 -18.93 8.69
N LEU A 4 33.49 -18.02 8.01
CA LEU A 4 34.09 -17.20 6.94
C LEU A 4 33.18 -16.06 6.56
N SER A 5 33.59 -14.89 7.02
CA SER A 5 33.23 -13.57 6.54
C SER A 5 33.80 -13.35 5.14
N ALA A 6 33.11 -12.64 4.30
CA ALA A 6 33.69 -11.73 3.31
C ALA A 6 32.63 -10.75 2.80
N ASN A 7 32.47 -9.67 3.53
CA ASN A 7 31.91 -8.43 2.99
C ASN A 7 32.97 -7.77 2.11
N THR A 8 32.81 -7.84 0.79
CA THR A 8 33.53 -6.99 -0.12
C THR A 8 32.60 -5.85 -0.54
N VAL A 9 32.72 -4.75 0.19
CA VAL A 9 32.20 -3.45 -0.22
C VAL A 9 32.98 -3.01 -1.47
N ARG A 10 32.36 -3.07 -2.64
CA ARG A 10 32.85 -2.37 -3.80
C ARG A 10 32.56 -0.88 -3.61
N LYS A 11 33.60 -0.13 -3.32
CA LYS A 11 33.63 1.31 -3.52
C LYS A 11 33.61 1.55 -5.03
N ASP A 12 32.51 2.04 -5.55
CA ASP A 12 32.46 2.64 -6.87
C ASP A 12 33.24 3.94 -6.80
N GLY A 13 34.49 3.86 -7.23
CA GLY A 13 35.30 5.02 -7.54
C GLY A 13 34.73 5.67 -8.80
N SER A 14 34.07 6.78 -8.64
CA SER A 14 33.76 7.68 -9.74
C SER A 14 35.05 8.37 -10.15
N ASP A 15 35.89 7.68 -10.91
CA ASP A 15 36.98 8.32 -11.64
C ASP A 15 36.36 9.16 -12.75
N HIS A 16 36.20 10.45 -12.47
CA HIS A 16 36.02 11.46 -13.50
C HIS A 16 37.29 11.46 -14.36
N PHE A 17 37.28 10.63 -15.39
CA PHE A 17 38.26 10.74 -16.47
C PHE A 17 37.98 12.06 -17.20
N ASN A 18 38.78 13.05 -16.85
CA ASN A 18 38.83 14.33 -17.54
C ASN A 18 39.66 14.13 -18.83
N LEU A 19 39.07 13.43 -19.79
CA LEU A 19 39.71 13.07 -21.08
C LEU A 19 39.74 14.24 -22.07
N GLY A 20 39.38 15.46 -21.64
CA GLY A 20 39.21 16.59 -22.56
C GLY A 20 40.47 17.47 -22.79
N THR A 21 41.39 17.52 -21.84
CA THR A 21 42.51 18.48 -21.90
C THR A 21 43.86 17.87 -22.27
N ASP A 22 44.09 16.60 -21.89
CA ASP A 22 45.39 15.97 -22.14
C ASP A 22 45.55 15.38 -23.55
N VAL A 23 44.46 15.05 -24.23
CA VAL A 23 44.50 14.52 -25.60
C VAL A 23 44.82 15.63 -26.61
N GLN A 24 44.40 16.87 -26.35
CA GLN A 24 44.63 18.00 -27.26
C GLN A 24 46.10 18.49 -27.23
N ALA A 25 46.76 18.39 -26.05
CA ALA A 25 48.18 18.79 -25.91
C ALA A 25 49.13 17.77 -26.55
N ASN A 26 48.81 16.46 -26.46
CA ASN A 26 49.69 15.41 -26.97
C ASN A 26 49.63 15.20 -28.50
N ILE A 27 48.60 15.68 -29.18
CA ILE A 27 48.48 15.58 -30.65
C ILE A 27 49.28 16.67 -31.34
N ASN A 28 49.49 17.81 -30.69
CA ASN A 28 50.24 18.92 -31.31
C ASN A 28 51.78 18.77 -31.25
N ASP A 29 52.32 17.95 -30.34
CA ASP A 29 53.77 17.80 -30.17
C ASP A 29 54.40 16.62 -30.94
N VAL A 30 53.61 15.74 -31.55
CA VAL A 30 54.13 14.54 -32.26
C VAL A 30 54.14 14.69 -33.79
N PHE A 31 53.54 15.73 -34.35
CA PHE A 31 53.54 15.99 -35.80
C PHE A 31 54.34 17.23 -36.20
N CYS A 32 55.63 17.32 -35.80
CA CYS A 32 56.59 18.17 -36.46
C CYS A 32 57.20 17.40 -37.61
N GLU A 33 56.99 17.95 -38.82
CA GLU A 33 57.77 17.77 -40.02
C GLU A 33 57.95 16.37 -40.63
N GLN A 34 56.90 15.90 -41.27
CA GLN A 34 57.05 15.09 -42.50
C GLN A 34 55.96 15.52 -43.49
N VAL A 35 56.34 15.72 -44.73
CA VAL A 35 55.51 16.10 -45.88
C VAL A 35 54.30 15.14 -46.00
N VAL A 36 53.22 15.50 -45.30
CA VAL A 36 51.93 14.79 -45.39
C VAL A 36 51.35 15.23 -46.73
N SER A 37 51.06 14.26 -47.60
CA SER A 37 50.47 14.56 -48.93
C SER A 37 49.20 15.39 -48.75
N GLU A 38 48.87 16.27 -49.68
CA GLU A 38 47.64 17.11 -49.65
C GLU A 38 46.37 16.31 -49.37
N ASP A 39 46.33 15.08 -49.81
CA ASP A 39 45.22 14.15 -49.66
C ASP A 39 45.01 13.72 -48.16
N VAL A 40 46.10 13.56 -47.40
CA VAL A 40 46.06 13.24 -45.96
C VAL A 40 45.65 14.46 -45.15
N GLN A 41 46.09 15.66 -45.54
CA GLN A 41 45.70 16.92 -44.90
C GLN A 41 44.17 17.18 -45.08
N GLU A 42 43.65 16.96 -46.26
CA GLU A 42 42.21 17.09 -46.53
C GLU A 42 41.40 16.05 -45.76
N THR A 43 41.89 14.82 -45.66
CA THR A 43 41.23 13.76 -44.87
C THR A 43 41.21 14.12 -43.37
N LEU A 44 42.32 14.63 -42.81
CA LEU A 44 42.39 15.10 -41.43
C LEU A 44 41.45 16.27 -41.17
N ARG A 45 41.32 17.20 -42.11
CA ARG A 45 40.39 18.32 -42.04
C ARG A 45 38.95 17.82 -41.94
N ARG A 46 38.56 16.87 -42.79
CA ARG A 46 37.21 16.25 -42.77
C ARG A 46 36.91 15.53 -41.44
N TYR A 47 37.88 14.78 -40.92
CA TYR A 47 37.73 14.13 -39.62
C TYR A 47 37.60 15.14 -38.47
N LYS A 48 38.37 16.24 -38.49
CA LYS A 48 38.22 17.32 -37.50
C LYS A 48 36.82 17.94 -37.54
N GLU A 49 36.32 18.27 -38.73
CA GLU A 49 34.98 18.83 -38.93
C GLU A 49 33.89 17.86 -38.43
N GLU A 50 34.07 16.58 -38.69
CA GLU A 50 33.12 15.55 -38.18
C GLU A 50 33.22 15.39 -36.69
N LEU A 51 34.38 15.39 -36.08
CA LEU A 51 34.58 15.37 -34.62
C LEU A 51 33.92 16.58 -33.96
N ASP A 52 34.16 17.80 -34.48
CA ASP A 52 33.52 19.00 -33.94
C ASP A 52 31.99 18.95 -34.02
N LYS A 53 31.48 18.37 -35.10
CA LYS A 53 30.04 18.15 -35.23
C LYS A 53 29.51 17.17 -34.17
N ARG A 54 30.23 16.07 -33.95
CA ARG A 54 29.88 15.07 -32.93
C ARG A 54 29.97 15.61 -31.50
N VAL A 55 31.01 16.41 -31.22
CA VAL A 55 31.17 17.08 -29.93
C VAL A 55 29.95 17.98 -29.62
N LYS A 56 29.56 18.83 -30.59
CA LYS A 56 28.37 19.69 -30.45
C LYS A 56 27.10 18.89 -30.25
N GLU A 57 26.94 17.75 -30.95
CA GLU A 57 25.81 16.88 -30.78
C GLU A 57 25.77 16.25 -29.35
N ILE A 58 26.93 15.81 -28.85
CA ILE A 58 27.09 15.28 -27.49
C ILE A 58 26.74 16.34 -26.44
N GLU A 59 27.21 17.56 -26.59
CA GLU A 59 26.90 18.67 -25.67
C GLU A 59 25.40 18.99 -25.66
N ALA A 60 24.77 19.03 -26.84
CA ALA A 60 23.33 19.25 -26.95
C ALA A 60 22.53 18.12 -26.29
N LEU A 61 22.95 16.86 -26.47
CA LEU A 61 22.34 15.71 -25.84
C LEU A 61 22.53 15.71 -24.31
N LYS A 62 23.72 16.08 -23.80
CA LYS A 62 23.97 16.23 -22.36
C LYS A 62 23.03 17.27 -21.75
N LYS A 63 22.94 18.45 -22.35
CA LYS A 63 22.03 19.50 -21.88
C LYS A 63 20.57 19.03 -21.83
N LYS A 64 20.12 18.35 -22.89
CA LYS A 64 18.76 17.80 -22.94
C LYS A 64 18.53 16.71 -21.88
N ASN A 65 19.55 15.92 -21.59
CA ASN A 65 19.47 14.90 -20.55
C ASN A 65 19.33 15.52 -19.15
N GLU A 66 20.11 16.57 -18.85
CA GLU A 66 20.02 17.34 -17.60
C GLU A 66 18.62 17.96 -17.41
N GLU A 67 18.04 18.54 -18.48
CA GLU A 67 16.68 19.06 -18.46
C GLU A 67 15.65 17.98 -18.17
N LEU A 68 15.79 16.79 -18.78
CA LEU A 68 14.91 15.65 -18.54
C LEU A 68 15.05 15.08 -17.13
N GLU A 69 16.28 14.97 -16.61
CA GLU A 69 16.54 14.52 -15.24
C GLU A 69 15.90 15.46 -14.21
N SER A 70 16.02 16.77 -14.43
CA SER A 70 15.37 17.75 -13.56
C SER A 70 13.83 17.63 -13.58
N ALA A 71 13.24 17.44 -14.76
CA ALA A 71 11.80 17.23 -14.89
C ALA A 71 11.34 15.94 -14.20
N VAL A 72 12.09 14.84 -14.34
CA VAL A 72 11.82 13.57 -13.65
C VAL A 72 11.96 13.72 -12.13
N ALA A 73 12.93 14.50 -11.65
CA ALA A 73 13.10 14.77 -10.22
C ALA A 73 11.90 15.52 -9.63
N ILE A 74 11.29 16.45 -10.38
CA ILE A 74 10.07 17.13 -9.99
C ILE A 74 8.90 16.14 -9.94
N LEU A 75 8.73 15.29 -10.96
CA LEU A 75 7.67 14.29 -10.98
C LEU A 75 7.78 13.29 -9.83
N LYS A 76 8.98 12.89 -9.43
CA LYS A 76 9.24 11.98 -8.30
C LYS A 76 8.79 12.54 -6.94
N LYS A 77 8.57 13.85 -6.81
CA LYS A 77 8.00 14.46 -5.60
C LYS A 77 6.51 14.16 -5.43
N PHE A 78 5.80 13.89 -6.52
CA PHE A 78 4.34 13.73 -6.55
C PHE A 78 3.89 12.33 -6.95
N LEU A 79 4.71 11.62 -7.72
CA LEU A 79 4.39 10.32 -8.29
C LEU A 79 5.44 9.27 -7.93
N ASN A 80 4.98 8.05 -7.68
CA ASN A 80 5.85 6.91 -7.48
C ASN A 80 6.48 6.44 -8.82
N ASN A 81 7.55 5.68 -8.75
CA ASN A 81 8.29 5.23 -9.95
C ASN A 81 7.42 4.43 -10.94
N ASP A 82 6.51 3.60 -10.45
CA ASP A 82 5.58 2.83 -11.28
C ASP A 82 4.52 3.71 -11.95
N GLN A 83 4.13 4.82 -11.33
CA GLN A 83 3.25 5.83 -11.92
C GLN A 83 3.96 6.60 -13.03
N ILE A 84 5.21 7.03 -12.79
CA ILE A 84 6.04 7.68 -13.81
C ILE A 84 6.27 6.74 -14.99
N TYR A 85 6.62 5.48 -14.71
CA TYR A 85 6.80 4.47 -15.75
C TYR A 85 5.54 4.30 -16.62
N ARG A 86 4.35 4.32 -16.00
CA ARG A 86 3.07 4.24 -16.71
C ARG A 86 2.76 5.46 -17.56
N LEU A 87 3.14 6.66 -17.12
CA LEU A 87 3.03 7.88 -17.95
C LEU A 87 3.91 7.78 -19.19
N MET A 88 5.13 7.27 -19.04
CA MET A 88 6.07 7.08 -20.17
C MET A 88 5.65 5.92 -21.09
N ASN A 89 4.97 4.90 -20.53
CA ASN A 89 4.57 3.69 -21.24
C ASN A 89 3.08 3.37 -21.01
N PRO A 90 2.14 4.13 -21.64
CA PRO A 90 0.70 4.01 -21.38
C PRO A 90 0.12 2.62 -21.65
N LYS A 91 0.72 1.85 -22.57
CA LYS A 91 0.30 0.49 -22.95
C LYS A 91 0.89 -0.60 -22.04
N SER A 92 1.79 -0.24 -21.11
CA SER A 92 2.41 -1.21 -20.19
C SER A 92 1.38 -1.86 -19.28
N ARG A 93 1.54 -3.17 -19.05
CA ARG A 93 0.78 -3.97 -18.07
C ARG A 93 1.58 -4.25 -16.79
N SER A 94 2.59 -3.42 -16.47
CA SER A 94 3.36 -3.56 -15.25
C SER A 94 2.46 -3.60 -14.00
N ARG A 95 2.88 -4.30 -12.97
CA ARG A 95 2.16 -4.33 -11.68
C ARG A 95 2.33 -2.99 -10.98
N TRP A 96 1.31 -2.58 -10.24
CA TRP A 96 1.39 -1.46 -9.33
C TRP A 96 2.13 -1.87 -8.05
N SER A 97 2.96 -0.99 -7.50
CA SER A 97 3.55 -1.19 -6.18
C SER A 97 2.47 -1.12 -5.09
N ASP A 98 2.71 -1.78 -3.96
CA ASP A 98 1.77 -1.75 -2.82
C ASP A 98 1.58 -0.32 -2.30
N LEU A 99 2.65 0.50 -2.30
CA LEU A 99 2.58 1.91 -1.92
C LEU A 99 1.66 2.71 -2.86
N THR A 100 1.77 2.49 -4.17
CA THR A 100 0.89 3.14 -5.15
C THR A 100 -0.55 2.68 -5.00
N LEU A 101 -0.77 1.38 -4.75
CA LEU A 101 -2.12 0.86 -4.51
C LEU A 101 -2.73 1.46 -3.25
N GLN A 102 -1.96 1.60 -2.17
CA GLN A 102 -2.42 2.23 -0.94
C GLN A 102 -2.80 3.70 -1.15
N ASN A 103 -1.93 4.48 -1.81
CA ASN A 103 -2.23 5.87 -2.15
C ASN A 103 -3.48 5.99 -3.05
N CYS A 104 -3.63 5.08 -4.01
CA CYS A 104 -4.82 5.01 -4.87
C CYS A 104 -6.08 4.68 -4.08
N ILE A 105 -6.01 3.79 -3.08
CA ILE A 105 -7.13 3.45 -2.19
C ILE A 105 -7.53 4.66 -1.36
N ASP A 106 -6.57 5.35 -0.73
CA ASP A 106 -6.83 6.55 0.04
C ASP A 106 -7.50 7.63 -0.83
N MET A 107 -6.97 7.86 -2.03
CA MET A 107 -7.55 8.80 -2.98
C MET A 107 -8.97 8.37 -3.42
N PHE A 108 -9.20 7.08 -3.65
CA PHE A 108 -10.52 6.56 -4.02
C PHE A 108 -11.56 6.80 -2.91
N TYR A 109 -11.19 6.61 -1.64
CA TYR A 109 -12.08 6.88 -0.51
C TYR A 109 -12.35 8.38 -0.30
N HIS A 110 -11.36 9.23 -0.53
CA HIS A 110 -11.53 10.68 -0.38
C HIS A 110 -12.33 11.32 -1.52
N CYS A 111 -12.05 10.92 -2.76
CA CYS A 111 -12.72 11.48 -3.96
C CYS A 111 -14.06 10.81 -4.28
N GLY A 112 -14.31 9.64 -3.72
CA GLY A 112 -15.43 8.79 -4.12
C GLY A 112 -15.26 8.23 -5.54
N THR A 113 -16.18 7.35 -5.94
CA THR A 113 -16.10 6.64 -7.24
C THR A 113 -16.11 7.60 -8.42
N SER A 114 -16.95 8.63 -8.40
CA SER A 114 -17.07 9.60 -9.50
C SER A 114 -15.83 10.46 -9.66
N GLY A 115 -15.33 11.03 -8.55
CA GLY A 115 -14.12 11.85 -8.55
C GLY A 115 -12.88 11.06 -8.96
N TYR A 116 -12.72 9.85 -8.44
CA TYR A 116 -11.61 8.98 -8.79
C TYR A 116 -11.60 8.60 -10.29
N ASN A 117 -12.77 8.25 -10.85
CA ASN A 117 -12.91 7.95 -12.27
C ASN A 117 -12.64 9.17 -13.14
N LEU A 118 -12.99 10.37 -12.67
CA LEU A 118 -12.66 11.62 -13.38
C LEU A 118 -11.14 11.81 -13.45
N LEU A 119 -10.41 11.61 -12.36
CA LEU A 119 -8.94 11.69 -12.34
C LEU A 119 -8.31 10.72 -13.36
N ILE A 120 -8.82 9.46 -13.42
CA ILE A 120 -8.36 8.49 -14.43
C ILE A 120 -8.63 9.00 -15.85
N LYS A 121 -9.81 9.57 -16.11
CA LYS A 121 -10.16 10.14 -17.42
C LYS A 121 -9.29 11.34 -17.80
N MET A 122 -8.85 12.12 -16.81
CA MET A 122 -7.90 13.24 -16.99
C MET A 122 -6.47 12.77 -17.27
N GLY A 123 -6.21 11.45 -17.24
CA GLY A 123 -4.90 10.88 -17.55
C GLY A 123 -3.97 10.69 -16.35
N PHE A 124 -4.46 10.87 -15.11
CA PHE A 124 -3.65 10.55 -13.94
C PHE A 124 -3.30 9.05 -13.90
N PRO A 125 -2.04 8.69 -13.63
CA PRO A 125 -1.58 7.30 -13.61
C PRO A 125 -2.04 6.59 -12.34
N LEU A 126 -3.31 6.22 -12.29
CA LEU A 126 -3.96 5.59 -11.16
C LEU A 126 -4.40 4.16 -11.48
N ALA A 127 -4.43 3.32 -10.46
CA ALA A 127 -4.95 1.96 -10.58
C ALA A 127 -6.48 1.99 -10.81
N LYS A 128 -6.98 1.15 -11.70
CA LYS A 128 -8.43 1.05 -11.94
C LYS A 128 -9.17 0.57 -10.67
N PRO A 129 -10.42 0.99 -10.41
CA PRO A 129 -11.19 0.58 -9.22
C PRO A 129 -11.24 -0.93 -9.02
N ARG A 130 -11.37 -1.71 -10.10
CA ARG A 130 -11.34 -3.18 -10.03
C ARG A 130 -9.99 -3.72 -9.51
N THR A 131 -8.89 -3.06 -9.84
CA THR A 131 -7.55 -3.45 -9.32
C THR A 131 -7.47 -3.19 -7.83
N LEU A 132 -8.00 -2.06 -7.37
CA LEU A 132 -8.09 -1.73 -5.94
C LEU A 132 -8.95 -2.75 -5.17
N GLN A 133 -10.12 -3.09 -5.71
CA GLN A 133 -10.99 -4.11 -5.12
C GLN A 133 -10.30 -5.48 -5.02
N ASN A 134 -9.59 -5.89 -6.07
CA ASN A 134 -8.84 -7.14 -6.06
C ASN A 134 -7.67 -7.12 -5.05
N HIS A 135 -7.06 -5.97 -4.81
CA HIS A 135 -6.03 -5.80 -3.79
C HIS A 135 -6.64 -5.89 -2.39
N LEU A 136 -7.75 -5.21 -2.15
CA LEU A 136 -8.48 -5.24 -0.88
C LEU A 136 -9.03 -6.64 -0.52
N ARG A 137 -9.44 -7.43 -1.53
CA ARG A 137 -9.87 -8.83 -1.30
C ARG A 137 -8.79 -9.74 -0.73
N LYS A 138 -7.52 -9.36 -0.85
CA LYS A 138 -6.39 -10.11 -0.28
C LYS A 138 -6.17 -9.83 1.20
N LEU A 139 -6.78 -8.76 1.73
CA LEU A 139 -6.77 -8.50 3.18
C LEU A 139 -7.59 -9.60 3.84
N ALA A 140 -6.95 -10.37 4.70
CA ALA A 140 -7.63 -11.41 5.47
C ALA A 140 -8.49 -10.73 6.53
N CYS A 141 -9.79 -10.59 6.23
CA CYS A 141 -10.79 -10.23 7.22
C CYS A 141 -11.32 -11.53 7.82
N GLU A 142 -10.76 -11.95 8.94
CA GLU A 142 -11.25 -13.09 9.73
C GLU A 142 -12.05 -12.58 10.92
N PRO A 143 -13.05 -13.35 11.40
CA PRO A 143 -13.76 -13.02 12.62
C PRO A 143 -12.81 -12.82 13.79
N GLY A 144 -13.14 -11.89 14.67
CA GLY A 144 -12.28 -11.46 15.76
C GLY A 144 -11.67 -10.09 15.53
N SER A 145 -10.55 -9.83 16.18
CA SER A 145 -9.76 -8.61 16.02
C SER A 145 -9.13 -8.53 14.63
N LEU A 146 -9.33 -7.43 13.94
CA LEU A 146 -8.77 -7.22 12.60
C LEU A 146 -7.30 -6.81 12.68
N HIS A 147 -6.42 -7.80 12.83
CA HIS A 147 -4.98 -7.60 13.03
C HIS A 147 -4.31 -6.73 11.95
N ASP A 148 -4.70 -6.88 10.68
CA ASP A 148 -4.20 -6.04 9.59
C ASP A 148 -4.59 -4.57 9.75
N VAL A 149 -5.80 -4.32 10.25
CA VAL A 149 -6.26 -2.97 10.58
C VAL A 149 -5.46 -2.39 11.74
N PHE A 150 -5.21 -3.16 12.79
CA PHE A 150 -4.39 -2.72 13.92
C PHE A 150 -2.94 -2.44 13.50
N ARG A 151 -2.39 -3.23 12.59
CA ARG A 151 -1.05 -2.95 12.02
C ARG A 151 -1.00 -1.59 11.32
N ILE A 152 -2.03 -1.23 10.58
CA ILE A 152 -2.15 0.08 9.92
C ILE A 152 -2.32 1.19 10.98
N LEU A 153 -3.18 0.97 11.99
CA LEU A 153 -3.43 1.94 13.06
C LEU A 153 -2.16 2.25 13.86
N ARG A 154 -1.33 1.26 14.17
CA ARG A 154 -0.03 1.45 14.87
C ARG A 154 0.91 2.39 14.12
N VAL A 155 0.83 2.46 12.79
CA VAL A 155 1.64 3.38 11.97
C VAL A 155 0.98 4.75 11.84
N LYS A 156 -0.36 4.79 11.75
CA LYS A 156 -1.13 6.00 11.46
C LYS A 156 -1.37 6.85 12.72
N VAL A 157 -1.77 6.22 13.82
CA VAL A 157 -2.18 6.93 15.06
C VAL A 157 -1.06 7.78 15.67
N PRO A 158 0.21 7.32 15.76
CA PRO A 158 1.29 8.16 16.28
C PRO A 158 1.52 9.45 15.50
N LYS A 159 1.14 9.49 14.22
CA LYS A 159 1.25 10.66 13.36
C LYS A 159 0.07 11.63 13.49
N MET A 160 -0.99 11.22 14.20
CA MET A 160 -2.16 12.08 14.44
C MET A 160 -1.89 13.02 15.62
N PRO A 161 -2.38 14.27 15.57
CA PRO A 161 -2.42 15.14 16.73
C PRO A 161 -3.12 14.46 17.91
N GLU A 162 -2.69 14.70 19.13
CA GLU A 162 -3.22 14.05 20.33
C GLU A 162 -4.75 14.21 20.45
N ALA A 163 -5.26 15.41 20.21
CA ALA A 163 -6.68 15.69 20.23
C ALA A 163 -7.50 14.83 19.25
N HIS A 164 -6.89 14.42 18.12
CA HIS A 164 -7.54 13.59 17.12
C HIS A 164 -7.53 12.09 17.44
N ARG A 165 -6.77 11.66 18.46
CA ARG A 165 -6.71 10.25 18.91
C ARG A 165 -7.87 9.87 19.80
N LYS A 166 -8.64 10.85 20.30
CA LYS A 166 -9.84 10.64 21.12
C LYS A 166 -10.95 10.05 20.28
N CYS A 167 -11.46 8.89 20.69
CA CYS A 167 -12.47 8.15 19.95
C CYS A 167 -13.48 7.47 20.85
N VAL A 168 -14.59 7.08 20.27
CA VAL A 168 -15.62 6.22 20.85
C VAL A 168 -15.52 4.83 20.21
N PHE A 169 -15.64 3.80 21.01
CA PHE A 169 -15.83 2.43 20.52
C PHE A 169 -17.31 2.17 20.39
N VAL A 170 -17.77 1.92 19.18
CA VAL A 170 -19.19 1.70 18.86
C VAL A 170 -19.37 0.25 18.49
N VAL A 171 -20.36 -0.41 19.07
CA VAL A 171 -20.78 -1.76 18.69
C VAL A 171 -22.19 -1.74 18.11
N ASP A 172 -22.41 -2.59 17.12
CA ASP A 172 -23.70 -2.73 16.46
C ASP A 172 -23.90 -4.16 15.98
N GLU A 173 -25.15 -4.61 15.92
CA GLU A 173 -25.55 -5.90 15.37
C GLU A 173 -26.25 -5.72 14.02
N MET A 174 -25.87 -6.53 13.06
CA MET A 174 -26.53 -6.62 11.78
C MET A 174 -27.10 -8.01 11.57
N GLN A 175 -28.37 -8.07 11.16
CA GLN A 175 -29.02 -9.32 10.82
C GLN A 175 -28.44 -9.95 9.57
N LEU A 176 -28.16 -11.24 9.61
CA LEU A 176 -27.67 -12.03 8.49
C LEU A 176 -28.71 -13.07 8.06
N GLN A 177 -28.66 -13.42 6.79
CA GLN A 177 -29.38 -14.60 6.31
C GLN A 177 -28.63 -15.85 6.77
N ALA A 178 -29.29 -16.68 7.59
CA ALA A 178 -28.72 -17.92 8.08
C ALA A 178 -28.52 -18.93 6.93
N LYS A 179 -27.29 -19.10 6.47
CA LYS A 179 -26.93 -20.12 5.48
C LYS A 179 -25.47 -20.54 5.62
N LYS A 180 -25.18 -21.76 5.19
CA LYS A 180 -23.78 -22.21 5.01
C LYS A 180 -23.32 -21.86 3.61
N GLU A 181 -22.14 -21.32 3.48
CA GLU A 181 -21.53 -20.94 2.22
C GLU A 181 -20.10 -21.48 2.13
N TYR A 182 -19.75 -22.06 1.00
CA TYR A 182 -18.40 -22.57 0.76
C TYR A 182 -17.52 -21.44 0.22
N ASP A 183 -16.43 -21.15 0.92
CA ASP A 183 -15.39 -20.25 0.44
C ASP A 183 -14.36 -21.03 -0.38
N PRO A 184 -14.35 -20.90 -1.73
CA PRO A 184 -13.43 -21.64 -2.58
C PRO A 184 -11.97 -21.17 -2.44
N VAL A 185 -11.73 -19.98 -1.89
CA VAL A 185 -10.38 -19.45 -1.70
C VAL A 185 -9.73 -20.06 -0.47
N LYS A 186 -10.51 -20.20 0.62
CA LYS A 186 -10.02 -20.78 1.88
C LYS A 186 -10.27 -22.28 1.98
N GLY A 187 -11.11 -22.86 1.11
CA GLY A 187 -11.47 -24.27 1.16
C GLY A 187 -12.34 -24.66 2.37
N VAL A 188 -13.04 -23.70 2.99
CA VAL A 188 -13.80 -23.91 4.22
C VAL A 188 -15.29 -23.57 4.04
N ILE A 189 -16.14 -24.22 4.83
CA ILE A 189 -17.57 -23.89 4.89
C ILE A 189 -17.74 -22.81 5.97
N MET A 190 -18.23 -21.64 5.56
CA MET A 190 -18.57 -20.52 6.44
C MET A 190 -20.05 -20.56 6.80
N GLY A 191 -20.43 -19.85 7.88
CA GLY A 191 -21.81 -19.72 8.32
C GLY A 191 -22.08 -20.26 9.73
N ALA A 192 -21.06 -20.81 10.38
CA ALA A 192 -21.15 -21.13 11.81
C ALA A 192 -20.92 -19.88 12.68
N PRO A 193 -21.51 -19.78 13.88
CA PRO A 193 -21.20 -18.78 14.86
C PRO A 193 -19.71 -18.87 15.28
N THR A 194 -19.03 -17.74 15.44
CA THR A 194 -17.64 -17.67 15.89
C THR A 194 -17.55 -17.39 17.40
N VAL A 195 -18.65 -16.96 17.99
CA VAL A 195 -18.85 -16.92 19.44
C VAL A 195 -19.88 -17.99 19.83
N PRO A 196 -19.61 -18.80 20.86
CA PRO A 196 -20.52 -19.83 21.29
C PRO A 196 -21.93 -19.25 21.58
N PRO A 197 -23.00 -19.97 21.22
CA PRO A 197 -24.37 -19.63 21.63
C PRO A 197 -24.51 -19.64 23.16
N SER A 198 -25.47 -18.89 23.68
CA SER A 198 -25.76 -18.92 25.12
C SER A 198 -26.18 -20.31 25.61
N LYS A 199 -25.85 -20.63 26.86
CA LYS A 199 -26.22 -21.91 27.50
C LYS A 199 -27.72 -22.21 27.41
N GLU A 200 -28.55 -21.18 27.56
CA GLU A 200 -29.98 -21.28 27.44
C GLU A 200 -30.44 -21.66 26.03
N LEU A 201 -29.81 -21.06 25.01
CA LEU A 201 -30.12 -21.38 23.61
C LEU A 201 -29.70 -22.81 23.26
N ILE A 202 -28.53 -23.24 23.74
CA ILE A 202 -28.04 -24.62 23.58
C ILE A 202 -29.03 -25.59 24.20
N ALA A 203 -29.44 -25.37 25.47
CA ALA A 203 -30.40 -26.22 26.18
C ALA A 203 -31.78 -26.25 25.50
N LYS A 204 -32.24 -25.11 24.99
CA LYS A 204 -33.51 -25.02 24.25
C LYS A 204 -33.46 -25.83 22.95
N ARG A 205 -32.39 -25.77 22.20
CA ARG A 205 -32.24 -26.48 20.92
C ARG A 205 -31.96 -27.96 21.10
N ALA A 206 -31.26 -28.37 22.16
CA ALA A 206 -31.05 -29.77 22.51
C ALA A 206 -32.39 -30.50 22.76
N LYS A 207 -33.39 -29.83 23.38
CA LYS A 207 -34.74 -30.36 23.57
C LYS A 207 -35.47 -30.67 22.25
N VAL A 208 -35.03 -30.03 21.14
CA VAL A 208 -35.62 -30.21 19.79
C VAL A 208 -34.72 -31.10 18.91
N GLY A 209 -33.72 -31.75 19.50
CA GLY A 209 -32.81 -32.65 18.77
C GLY A 209 -31.80 -31.98 17.85
N LYS A 210 -31.56 -30.66 18.00
CA LYS A 210 -30.51 -29.94 17.25
C LYS A 210 -29.22 -29.97 18.02
N HIS A 211 -28.15 -30.35 17.34
CA HIS A 211 -26.77 -30.36 17.85
C HIS A 211 -26.04 -29.04 17.54
N GLU A 212 -24.94 -28.78 18.24
CA GLU A 212 -24.09 -27.57 18.01
C GLU A 212 -23.63 -27.44 16.56
N LYS A 213 -23.41 -28.55 15.84
CA LYS A 213 -23.05 -28.59 14.42
C LYS A 213 -24.09 -27.93 13.49
N ASP A 214 -25.33 -27.81 13.96
CA ASP A 214 -26.44 -27.27 13.18
C ASP A 214 -26.70 -25.78 13.45
N PHE A 215 -25.90 -25.18 14.32
CA PHE A 215 -26.03 -23.77 14.64
C PHE A 215 -25.47 -22.96 13.47
N MET A 216 -26.20 -21.94 13.08
CA MET A 216 -25.83 -21.01 12.02
C MET A 216 -25.79 -19.60 12.56
N ALA A 217 -24.87 -18.84 12.05
CA ALA A 217 -24.77 -17.42 12.31
C ALA A 217 -26.03 -16.72 11.76
N GLN A 218 -26.66 -15.91 12.57
CA GLN A 218 -27.84 -15.12 12.20
C GLN A 218 -27.60 -13.64 12.36
N LYS A 219 -26.52 -13.26 13.05
CA LYS A 219 -26.14 -11.87 13.25
C LYS A 219 -24.64 -11.69 13.06
N LEU A 220 -24.25 -10.52 12.59
CA LEU A 220 -22.90 -9.99 12.61
C LEU A 220 -22.81 -8.97 13.74
N PHE A 221 -22.00 -9.25 14.74
CA PHE A 221 -21.63 -8.28 15.77
C PHE A 221 -20.37 -7.55 15.29
N ASN A 222 -20.41 -6.23 15.17
CA ASN A 222 -19.27 -5.45 14.72
C ASN A 222 -18.85 -4.41 15.75
N GLY A 223 -17.55 -4.14 15.83
CA GLY A 223 -16.96 -3.08 16.65
C GLY A 223 -16.20 -2.09 15.77
N MET A 224 -16.50 -0.83 15.94
CA MET A 224 -15.95 0.26 15.18
C MET A 224 -15.42 1.35 16.11
N ILE A 225 -14.28 1.92 15.78
CA ILE A 225 -13.81 3.18 16.38
C ILE A 225 -14.26 4.36 15.54
N ALA A 226 -14.76 5.41 16.20
CA ALA A 226 -15.14 6.67 15.56
C ALA A 226 -14.50 7.83 16.32
N GLY A 227 -13.85 8.74 15.58
CA GLY A 227 -13.18 9.90 16.19
C GLY A 227 -14.16 10.96 16.69
N TYR A 228 -13.86 11.56 17.84
CA TYR A 228 -14.65 12.65 18.43
C TYR A 228 -14.46 13.98 17.69
N LEU A 229 -13.20 14.39 17.55
CA LEU A 229 -12.84 15.69 17.00
C LEU A 229 -12.43 15.62 15.54
N PHE A 230 -11.98 14.44 15.11
CA PHE A 230 -11.59 14.20 13.74
C PHE A 230 -12.49 13.14 13.12
N ARG A 231 -13.03 13.43 11.95
CA ARG A 231 -13.98 12.55 11.28
C ARG A 231 -13.28 11.33 10.68
N PHE A 232 -13.09 10.30 11.49
CA PHE A 232 -12.69 8.99 11.00
C PHE A 232 -13.58 7.90 11.60
N ARG A 233 -13.73 6.82 10.86
CA ARG A 233 -14.44 5.61 11.29
C ARG A 233 -13.64 4.42 10.79
N GLN A 234 -13.45 3.42 11.65
CA GLN A 234 -12.72 2.22 11.32
C GLN A 234 -13.31 1.02 12.04
N ILE A 235 -13.75 0.02 11.28
CA ILE A 235 -14.11 -1.28 11.85
C ILE A 235 -12.81 -1.95 12.27
N VAL A 236 -12.76 -2.43 13.50
CA VAL A 236 -11.58 -3.07 14.11
C VAL A 236 -11.86 -4.49 14.59
N PHE A 237 -13.12 -4.88 14.62
CA PHE A 237 -13.57 -6.14 15.18
C PHE A 237 -14.87 -6.56 14.55
N PHE A 238 -15.08 -7.85 14.31
CA PHE A 238 -16.39 -8.42 14.05
C PHE A 238 -16.43 -9.90 14.43
N GLU A 239 -17.63 -10.38 14.80
CA GLU A 239 -17.91 -11.78 15.11
C GLU A 239 -19.24 -12.18 14.50
N PHE A 240 -19.32 -13.45 14.14
CA PHE A 240 -20.58 -14.06 13.75
C PHE A 240 -21.25 -14.68 14.97
N THR A 241 -22.51 -14.33 15.22
CA THR A 241 -23.25 -14.80 16.37
C THR A 241 -24.57 -15.45 15.95
N ASP A 242 -25.07 -16.31 16.78
CA ASP A 242 -26.47 -16.78 16.68
C ASP A 242 -27.42 -15.73 17.29
N VAL A 243 -28.72 -16.01 17.41
CA VAL A 243 -29.71 -15.12 18.01
C VAL A 243 -29.38 -14.75 19.46
N SER A 244 -28.69 -15.61 20.16
CA SER A 244 -28.16 -15.39 21.51
C SER A 244 -26.80 -16.05 21.62
N PHE A 245 -25.88 -15.36 22.26
CA PHE A 245 -24.46 -15.77 22.38
C PHE A 245 -23.98 -15.67 23.83
N ASP A 246 -22.85 -16.28 24.12
CA ASP A 246 -22.19 -16.18 25.43
C ASP A 246 -21.66 -14.76 25.63
N LYS A 247 -22.32 -14.01 26.51
CA LYS A 247 -22.06 -12.60 26.79
C LYS A 247 -20.69 -12.40 27.45
N GLU A 248 -20.26 -13.34 28.31
CA GLU A 248 -18.96 -13.22 29.01
C GLU A 248 -17.80 -13.36 28.02
N ILE A 249 -17.92 -14.29 27.06
CA ILE A 249 -16.90 -14.45 26.00
C ILE A 249 -16.87 -13.22 25.13
N MET A 250 -18.02 -12.69 24.72
CA MET A 250 -18.10 -11.48 23.91
C MET A 250 -17.53 -10.26 24.64
N ALA A 251 -17.87 -10.07 25.93
CA ALA A 251 -17.34 -8.97 26.72
C ALA A 251 -15.80 -9.01 26.82
N ARG A 252 -15.23 -10.18 27.05
CA ARG A 252 -13.75 -10.34 27.05
C ARG A 252 -13.12 -9.94 25.73
N LYS A 253 -13.69 -10.42 24.60
CA LYS A 253 -13.22 -10.05 23.27
C LYS A 253 -13.30 -8.55 23.01
N VAL A 254 -14.37 -7.89 23.42
CA VAL A 254 -14.54 -6.43 23.29
C VAL A 254 -13.49 -5.69 24.12
N VAL A 255 -13.23 -6.13 25.35
CA VAL A 255 -12.17 -5.53 26.20
C VAL A 255 -10.78 -5.71 25.58
N GLU A 256 -10.48 -6.89 25.03
CA GLU A 256 -9.22 -7.15 24.31
C GLU A 256 -9.05 -6.18 23.13
N VAL A 257 -10.10 -5.96 22.34
CA VAL A 257 -10.08 -5.04 21.18
C VAL A 257 -9.89 -3.59 21.63
N ILE A 258 -10.55 -3.15 22.70
CA ILE A 258 -10.37 -1.81 23.26
C ILE A 258 -8.92 -1.62 23.74
N THR A 259 -8.35 -2.63 24.40
CA THR A 259 -6.96 -2.65 24.84
C THR A 259 -6.00 -2.53 23.64
N GLU A 260 -6.26 -3.26 22.54
CA GLU A 260 -5.50 -3.15 21.31
C GLU A 260 -5.58 -1.74 20.69
N CYS A 261 -6.77 -1.11 20.73
CA CYS A 261 -6.92 0.30 20.31
C CYS A 261 -6.02 1.24 21.13
N GLN A 262 -5.97 1.05 22.45
CA GLN A 262 -5.13 1.83 23.36
C GLN A 262 -3.65 1.58 23.10
N HIS A 263 -3.23 0.33 22.85
CA HIS A 263 -1.87 -0.01 22.44
C HIS A 263 -1.45 0.65 21.12
N CYS A 264 -2.39 0.94 20.24
CA CYS A 264 -2.13 1.74 19.03
C CYS A 264 -1.95 3.24 19.30
N GLY A 265 -2.20 3.69 20.55
CA GLY A 265 -2.14 5.10 20.95
C GLY A 265 -3.46 5.85 20.77
N LEU A 266 -4.58 5.15 20.56
CA LEU A 266 -5.93 5.74 20.59
C LEU A 266 -6.40 5.91 22.03
N ASP A 267 -7.10 6.99 22.28
CA ASP A 267 -7.74 7.29 23.57
C ASP A 267 -9.24 6.95 23.44
N VAL A 268 -9.63 5.76 23.87
CA VAL A 268 -11.01 5.29 23.82
C VAL A 268 -11.76 5.85 25.03
N MET A 269 -12.46 6.97 24.82
CA MET A 269 -13.14 7.74 25.88
C MET A 269 -14.46 7.14 26.30
N THR A 270 -15.16 6.47 25.39
CA THR A 270 -16.54 6.02 25.59
C THR A 270 -16.81 4.76 24.82
N PHE A 271 -17.68 3.96 25.35
CA PHE A 271 -18.31 2.81 24.69
C PHE A 271 -19.75 3.18 24.34
N ALA A 272 -20.18 2.89 23.12
CA ALA A 272 -21.54 3.10 22.66
C ALA A 272 -22.06 1.84 21.97
N GLY A 273 -23.26 1.43 22.31
CA GLY A 273 -23.95 0.28 21.70
C GLY A 273 -25.43 0.29 22.06
N ASP A 274 -26.21 -0.50 21.33
CA ASP A 274 -27.60 -0.66 21.66
C ASP A 274 -27.75 -1.38 23.02
N MET A 275 -28.57 -0.83 23.90
CA MET A 275 -28.76 -1.32 25.29
C MET A 275 -29.28 -2.76 25.37
N GLY A 276 -29.91 -3.27 24.32
CA GLY A 276 -30.32 -4.66 24.21
C GLY A 276 -29.19 -5.68 24.05
N MET A 277 -27.99 -5.23 23.62
CA MET A 277 -26.88 -6.13 23.25
C MET A 277 -26.16 -6.73 24.44
N LEU A 278 -25.86 -5.96 25.47
CA LEU A 278 -24.99 -6.39 26.55
C LEU A 278 -25.74 -6.83 27.81
N GLY A 279 -27.05 -6.55 27.88
CA GLY A 279 -27.89 -7.00 29.00
C GLY A 279 -27.36 -6.58 30.38
N ILE A 280 -26.83 -5.33 30.45
CA ILE A 280 -26.43 -4.67 31.70
C ILE A 280 -27.67 -4.04 32.33
#